data_02ec9320fc9754d6f1883ea4e119918e
#
_entry.id   02ec9320fc9754d6f1883ea4e119918e
#
_cell.length_a   1.000
_cell.length_b   1.000
_cell.length_c   1.000
_cell.angle_alpha   90.00
_cell.angle_beta   90.00
_cell.angle_gamma   90.00
#
_symmetry.space_group_name_H-M   'P 1'
#
loop_
_entity.id
_entity.type
_entity.pdbx_description
1 polymer ?
#
loop_
_entity_poly.entity_id
_entity_poly.type
_entity_poly.pdbx_seq_one_letter_code
_entity_poly.pdbx_strand_id
1 'polypeptide(L)'
;MIALDRNSGQWYVKNFIDEHNHPLAPTDLGCLLRSHRSISDAQKAEIVELGVAGIRKHQIFEIMEMQYGGYDKVGYTSRDLYNFYHFYKQEIIAAGDAQTIISHLMERQNRDSDFFFKYMTDGEGHLQGMFCCDTQCLLDYEAFGDVVVFDSIYKINWYNLPLVPFVGVNHHYGTVIFGCGIISHENIESYVWLLKIFTETNVQKHPISVIADEDLAM
;
A
#
# COMPACT_ATOMS: atom_id res chain seq x y z
N MET A 1 21.76 -25.44 -24.19
CA MET A 1 20.34 -25.93 -24.35
C MET A 1 20.03 -26.84 -23.18
N ILE A 2 18.93 -26.55 -22.47
CA ILE A 2 18.46 -27.36 -21.34
C ILE A 2 17.35 -28.27 -21.84
N ALA A 3 17.32 -29.54 -21.42
CA ALA A 3 16.31 -30.52 -21.77
C ALA A 3 15.77 -31.20 -20.51
N LEU A 4 14.50 -31.62 -20.55
CA LEU A 4 13.86 -32.40 -19.50
C LEU A 4 13.96 -33.88 -19.85
N ASP A 5 14.53 -34.68 -18.97
CA ASP A 5 14.45 -36.14 -19.08
C ASP A 5 13.01 -36.56 -18.68
N ARG A 6 12.28 -37.11 -19.64
CA ARG A 6 10.88 -37.51 -19.46
C ARG A 6 10.72 -38.75 -18.55
N ASN A 7 11.80 -39.52 -18.34
CA ASN A 7 11.73 -40.72 -17.52
C ASN A 7 12.01 -40.43 -16.04
N SER A 8 12.97 -39.52 -15.76
CA SER A 8 13.36 -39.16 -14.41
C SER A 8 12.71 -37.84 -13.89
N GLY A 9 12.12 -37.04 -14.80
CA GLY A 9 11.60 -35.70 -14.47
C GLY A 9 12.68 -34.66 -14.14
N GLN A 10 13.95 -34.98 -14.37
CA GLN A 10 15.08 -34.11 -14.07
C GLN A 10 15.50 -33.27 -15.28
N TRP A 11 15.88 -32.02 -15.01
CA TRP A 11 16.47 -31.15 -16.01
C TRP A 11 17.95 -31.43 -16.15
N TYR A 12 18.44 -31.53 -17.40
CA TYR A 12 19.86 -31.68 -17.69
C TYR A 12 20.32 -30.75 -18.81
N VAL A 13 21.61 -30.39 -18.79
CA VAL A 13 22.23 -29.58 -19.83
C VAL A 13 22.59 -30.49 -21.01
N LYS A 14 21.87 -30.37 -22.12
CA LYS A 14 22.11 -31.16 -23.34
C LYS A 14 23.29 -30.63 -24.14
N ASN A 15 23.41 -29.32 -24.28
CA ASN A 15 24.51 -28.66 -24.96
C ASN A 15 24.90 -27.41 -24.18
N PHE A 16 26.20 -27.26 -23.94
CA PHE A 16 26.82 -26.07 -23.39
C PHE A 16 27.86 -25.54 -24.39
N ILE A 17 27.75 -24.27 -24.75
CA ILE A 17 28.71 -23.55 -25.59
C ILE A 17 29.28 -22.47 -24.70
N ASP A 18 30.58 -22.51 -24.43
CA ASP A 18 31.29 -21.56 -23.58
C ASP A 18 31.92 -20.40 -24.39
N GLU A 19 31.91 -20.53 -25.71
CA GLU A 19 32.29 -19.43 -26.59
C GLU A 19 31.21 -18.37 -26.67
N HIS A 20 31.56 -17.13 -26.34
CA HIS A 20 30.67 -15.98 -26.38
C HIS A 20 31.12 -15.01 -27.46
N ASN A 21 30.18 -14.44 -28.19
CA ASN A 21 30.41 -13.42 -29.22
C ASN A 21 30.54 -11.98 -28.63
N HIS A 22 30.58 -11.88 -27.31
CA HIS A 22 30.73 -10.63 -26.56
C HIS A 22 31.59 -10.87 -25.30
N PRO A 23 32.26 -9.86 -24.74
CA PRO A 23 32.96 -10.00 -23.48
C PRO A 23 32.01 -10.35 -22.35
N LEU A 24 32.43 -11.30 -21.49
CA LEU A 24 31.69 -11.59 -20.26
C LEU A 24 31.82 -10.47 -19.25
N ALA A 25 30.85 -10.37 -18.33
CA ALA A 25 30.94 -9.42 -17.24
C ALA A 25 32.20 -9.70 -16.39
N PRO A 26 32.96 -8.67 -16.01
CA PRO A 26 34.07 -8.80 -15.08
C PRO A 26 33.63 -9.49 -13.79
N THR A 27 34.53 -10.23 -13.15
CA THR A 27 34.21 -11.05 -11.98
C THR A 27 33.69 -10.19 -10.80
N ASP A 28 34.21 -8.99 -10.65
CA ASP A 28 33.79 -7.98 -9.65
C ASP A 28 32.36 -7.46 -9.86
N LEU A 29 31.87 -7.48 -11.10
CA LEU A 29 30.48 -7.14 -11.44
C LEU A 29 29.52 -8.34 -11.41
N GLY A 30 30.01 -9.53 -11.12
CA GLY A 30 29.22 -10.76 -11.04
C GLY A 30 28.07 -10.64 -10.02
N CYS A 31 28.28 -9.96 -8.91
CA CYS A 31 27.28 -9.69 -7.87
C CYS A 31 26.05 -8.88 -8.39
N LEU A 32 26.22 -8.16 -9.50
CA LEU A 32 25.13 -7.38 -10.11
C LEU A 32 24.29 -8.19 -11.11
N LEU A 33 24.74 -9.37 -11.49
CA LEU A 33 23.98 -10.23 -12.38
C LEU A 33 22.77 -10.81 -11.65
N ARG A 34 21.61 -10.79 -12.30
CA ARG A 34 20.34 -11.25 -11.72
C ARG A 34 20.41 -12.67 -11.13
N SER A 35 21.19 -13.56 -11.75
CA SER A 35 21.37 -14.94 -11.30
C SER A 35 22.20 -15.07 -10.02
N HIS A 36 22.94 -14.03 -9.62
CA HIS A 36 23.82 -14.03 -8.44
C HIS A 36 23.27 -13.18 -7.30
N ARG A 37 22.15 -12.47 -7.53
CA ARG A 37 21.53 -11.61 -6.54
C ARG A 37 20.46 -12.35 -5.73
N SER A 38 20.58 -12.30 -4.42
CA SER A 38 19.58 -12.84 -3.51
C SER A 38 19.64 -12.10 -2.17
N ILE A 39 18.49 -11.90 -1.56
CA ILE A 39 18.38 -11.40 -0.18
C ILE A 39 18.27 -12.63 0.70
N SER A 40 19.22 -12.86 1.59
CA SER A 40 19.18 -13.98 2.54
C SER A 40 18.07 -13.79 3.58
N ASP A 41 17.64 -14.86 4.23
CA ASP A 41 16.56 -14.77 5.21
C ASP A 41 16.95 -13.92 6.44
N ALA A 42 18.24 -13.93 6.83
CA ALA A 42 18.76 -13.04 7.86
C ALA A 42 18.65 -11.56 7.46
N GLN A 43 19.04 -11.24 6.22
CA GLN A 43 18.89 -9.88 5.68
C GLN A 43 17.42 -9.46 5.55
N LYS A 44 16.52 -10.36 5.16
CA LYS A 44 15.08 -10.08 5.10
C LYS A 44 14.54 -9.71 6.48
N ALA A 45 14.91 -10.47 7.53
CA ALA A 45 14.49 -10.18 8.90
C ALA A 45 14.97 -8.79 9.35
N GLU A 46 16.25 -8.47 9.14
CA GLU A 46 16.84 -7.18 9.47
C GLU A 46 16.19 -6.02 8.70
N ILE A 47 15.96 -6.19 7.40
CA ILE A 47 15.26 -5.24 6.54
C ILE A 47 13.85 -4.94 7.10
N VAL A 48 13.13 -5.97 7.54
CA VAL A 48 11.78 -5.83 8.11
C VAL A 48 11.83 -5.09 9.45
N GLU A 49 12.75 -5.45 10.35
CA GLU A 49 12.92 -4.78 11.65
C GLU A 49 13.22 -3.29 11.50
N LEU A 50 14.14 -2.92 10.61
CA LEU A 50 14.45 -1.53 10.31
C LEU A 50 13.24 -0.79 9.70
N GLY A 51 12.45 -1.46 8.87
CA GLY A 51 11.23 -0.91 8.32
C GLY A 51 10.13 -0.67 9.35
N VAL A 52 9.96 -1.59 10.31
CA VAL A 52 9.04 -1.44 11.45
C VAL A 52 9.47 -0.29 12.35
N ALA A 53 10.78 -0.08 12.52
CA ALA A 53 11.35 1.07 13.24
C ALA A 53 11.15 2.42 12.51
N GLY A 54 10.51 2.43 11.32
CA GLY A 54 10.20 3.64 10.56
C GLY A 54 11.32 4.15 9.66
N ILE A 55 12.39 3.38 9.48
CA ILE A 55 13.50 3.77 8.60
C ILE A 55 13.08 3.65 7.13
N ARG A 56 13.42 4.65 6.33
CA ARG A 56 13.05 4.70 4.91
C ARG A 56 13.87 3.68 4.11
N LYS A 57 13.27 3.10 3.07
CA LYS A 57 13.88 2.01 2.27
C LYS A 57 15.27 2.34 1.72
N HIS A 58 15.52 3.57 1.25
CA HIS A 58 16.84 3.97 0.78
C HIS A 58 17.87 3.98 1.91
N GLN A 59 17.47 4.46 3.10
CA GLN A 59 18.34 4.45 4.30
C GLN A 59 18.61 3.02 4.78
N ILE A 60 17.61 2.13 4.70
CA ILE A 60 17.81 0.70 4.99
C ILE A 60 18.89 0.14 4.07
N PHE A 61 18.81 0.42 2.76
CA PHE A 61 19.81 -0.05 1.81
C PHE A 61 21.22 0.47 2.15
N GLU A 62 21.35 1.76 2.48
CA GLU A 62 22.62 2.38 2.91
C GLU A 62 23.18 1.75 4.21
N ILE A 63 22.31 1.45 5.19
CA ILE A 63 22.71 0.76 6.42
C ILE A 63 23.24 -0.63 6.09
N MET A 64 22.53 -1.39 5.25
CA MET A 64 22.96 -2.72 4.84
C MET A 64 24.29 -2.68 4.07
N GLU A 65 24.51 -1.70 3.19
CA GLU A 65 25.81 -1.50 2.52
C GLU A 65 26.94 -1.27 3.53
N MET A 66 26.73 -0.44 4.54
CA MET A 66 27.73 -0.19 5.57
C MET A 66 28.02 -1.43 6.40
N GLN A 67 27.01 -2.20 6.81
CA GLN A 67 27.14 -3.39 7.63
C GLN A 67 27.87 -4.53 6.89
N TYR A 68 27.56 -4.73 5.62
CA TYR A 68 28.15 -5.79 4.81
C TYR A 68 29.46 -5.39 4.11
N GLY A 69 29.88 -4.12 4.27
CA GLY A 69 31.17 -3.64 3.81
C GLY A 69 31.26 -3.26 2.35
N GLY A 70 30.13 -2.85 1.76
CA GLY A 70 30.04 -2.24 0.44
C GLY A 70 28.95 -2.84 -0.46
N TYR A 71 28.64 -2.11 -1.53
CA TYR A 71 27.61 -2.45 -2.51
C TYR A 71 27.78 -3.83 -3.15
N ASP A 72 29.04 -4.21 -3.42
CA ASP A 72 29.42 -5.49 -4.00
C ASP A 72 29.21 -6.68 -3.05
N LYS A 73 29.17 -6.45 -1.74
CA LYS A 73 29.05 -7.47 -0.70
C LYS A 73 27.64 -7.67 -0.15
N VAL A 74 26.75 -6.70 -0.34
CA VAL A 74 25.34 -6.80 0.08
C VAL A 74 24.62 -7.97 -0.61
N GLY A 75 24.99 -8.29 -1.85
CA GLY A 75 24.45 -9.42 -2.62
C GLY A 75 23.11 -9.15 -3.31
N TYR A 76 22.59 -7.93 -3.27
CA TYR A 76 21.36 -7.50 -3.94
C TYR A 76 21.40 -6.00 -4.24
N THR A 77 20.51 -5.54 -5.10
CA THR A 77 20.39 -4.12 -5.46
C THR A 77 19.29 -3.44 -4.65
N SER A 78 19.30 -2.10 -4.62
CA SER A 78 18.20 -1.31 -4.05
C SER A 78 16.85 -1.71 -4.65
N ARG A 79 16.79 -2.01 -5.96
CA ARG A 79 15.57 -2.47 -6.64
C ARG A 79 15.07 -3.82 -6.09
N ASP A 80 15.98 -4.74 -5.77
CA ASP A 80 15.61 -6.05 -5.19
C ASP A 80 15.03 -5.87 -3.78
N LEU A 81 15.56 -4.93 -2.99
CA LEU A 81 15.00 -4.54 -1.69
C LEU A 81 13.58 -3.98 -1.85
N TYR A 82 13.35 -3.07 -2.81
CA TYR A 82 12.01 -2.53 -3.06
C TYR A 82 11.02 -3.60 -3.51
N ASN A 83 11.47 -4.54 -4.36
CA ASN A 83 10.65 -5.68 -4.78
C ASN A 83 10.33 -6.60 -3.60
N PHE A 84 11.33 -6.92 -2.75
CA PHE A 84 11.11 -7.70 -1.55
C PHE A 84 10.05 -7.06 -0.64
N TYR A 85 10.15 -5.75 -0.37
CA TYR A 85 9.15 -5.05 0.41
C TYR A 85 7.76 -5.09 -0.20
N HIS A 86 7.66 -5.03 -1.52
CA HIS A 86 6.37 -5.11 -2.20
C HIS A 86 5.71 -6.47 -1.98
N PHE A 87 6.43 -7.57 -2.17
CA PHE A 87 5.92 -8.92 -1.95
C PHE A 87 5.64 -9.20 -0.46
N TYR A 88 6.54 -8.81 0.42
CA TYR A 88 6.37 -8.96 1.86
C TYR A 88 5.10 -8.28 2.36
N LYS A 89 4.81 -7.07 1.85
CA LYS A 89 3.56 -6.38 2.15
C LYS A 89 2.34 -7.15 1.67
N GLN A 90 2.37 -7.68 0.46
CA GLN A 90 1.25 -8.47 -0.07
C GLN A 90 0.98 -9.72 0.78
N GLU A 91 2.00 -10.40 1.25
CA GLU A 91 1.85 -11.57 2.14
C GLU A 91 1.23 -11.19 3.50
N ILE A 92 1.67 -10.10 4.12
CA ILE A 92 1.09 -9.61 5.39
C ILE A 92 -0.37 -9.19 5.19
N ILE A 93 -0.67 -8.47 4.11
CA ILE A 93 -2.03 -8.04 3.79
C ILE A 93 -2.96 -9.25 3.59
N ALA A 94 -2.50 -10.29 2.91
CA ALA A 94 -3.26 -11.52 2.70
C ALA A 94 -3.53 -12.29 4.01
N ALA A 95 -2.70 -12.10 5.04
CA ALA A 95 -2.77 -12.86 6.30
C ALA A 95 -3.77 -12.33 7.35
N GLY A 96 -4.56 -11.27 7.09
CA GLY A 96 -5.67 -10.89 7.98
C GLY A 96 -5.65 -9.50 8.59
N ASP A 97 -4.89 -8.56 8.05
CA ASP A 97 -4.80 -7.17 8.57
C ASP A 97 -6.11 -6.39 8.45
N ALA A 98 -6.94 -6.68 7.44
CA ALA A 98 -8.26 -6.06 7.30
C ALA A 98 -9.14 -6.35 8.53
N GLN A 99 -9.12 -7.59 9.02
CA GLN A 99 -9.88 -7.97 10.21
C GLN A 99 -9.36 -7.28 11.48
N THR A 100 -8.05 -7.10 11.59
CA THR A 100 -7.42 -6.39 12.71
C THR A 100 -7.82 -4.92 12.72
N ILE A 101 -7.80 -4.24 11.56
CA ILE A 101 -8.24 -2.85 11.43
C ILE A 101 -9.72 -2.72 11.78
N ILE A 102 -10.56 -3.59 11.23
CA ILE A 102 -12.00 -3.60 11.52
C ILE A 102 -12.26 -3.79 13.01
N SER A 103 -11.56 -4.74 13.65
CA SER A 103 -11.70 -4.99 15.09
C SER A 103 -11.29 -3.76 15.92
N HIS A 104 -10.22 -3.07 15.54
CA HIS A 104 -9.76 -1.84 16.19
C HIS A 104 -10.77 -0.69 16.04
N LEU A 105 -11.35 -0.53 14.85
CA LEU A 105 -12.37 0.49 14.61
C LEU A 105 -13.69 0.17 15.36
N MET A 106 -14.06 -1.12 15.47
CA MET A 106 -15.18 -1.56 16.29
C MET A 106 -14.95 -1.22 17.78
N GLU A 107 -13.74 -1.47 18.28
CA GLU A 107 -13.39 -1.11 19.66
C GLU A 107 -13.45 0.42 19.86
N ARG A 108 -12.99 1.21 18.91
CA ARG A 108 -13.11 2.67 18.96
C ARG A 108 -14.56 3.12 18.97
N GLN A 109 -15.43 2.54 18.14
CA GLN A 109 -16.86 2.83 18.12
C GLN A 109 -17.55 2.47 19.44
N ASN A 110 -17.11 1.40 20.12
CA ASN A 110 -17.63 1.06 21.44
C ASN A 110 -17.24 2.05 22.55
N ARG A 111 -16.12 2.75 22.37
CA ARG A 111 -15.63 3.79 23.32
C ARG A 111 -16.19 5.18 23.03
N ASP A 112 -16.46 5.48 21.76
CA ASP A 112 -16.96 6.75 21.25
C ASP A 112 -18.22 6.46 20.42
N SER A 113 -19.39 6.75 20.99
CA SER A 113 -20.70 6.48 20.37
C SER A 113 -20.93 7.28 19.10
N ASP A 114 -20.24 8.42 18.96
CA ASP A 114 -20.36 9.31 17.82
C ASP A 114 -19.31 9.02 16.73
N PHE A 115 -18.37 8.10 17.03
CA PHE A 115 -17.46 7.59 16.01
C PHE A 115 -18.21 6.68 15.05
N PHE A 116 -18.35 7.13 13.82
CA PHE A 116 -18.98 6.36 12.77
C PHE A 116 -17.93 5.65 11.90
N PHE A 117 -18.14 4.36 11.64
CA PHE A 117 -17.42 3.67 10.56
C PHE A 117 -18.32 2.64 9.88
N LYS A 118 -18.03 2.42 8.61
CA LYS A 118 -18.69 1.40 7.80
C LYS A 118 -17.68 0.81 6.82
N TYR A 119 -17.79 -0.46 6.54
CA TYR A 119 -16.90 -1.15 5.60
C TYR A 119 -17.69 -2.08 4.69
N MET A 120 -17.07 -2.44 3.58
CA MET A 120 -17.58 -3.37 2.58
C MET A 120 -16.50 -4.40 2.27
N THR A 121 -16.89 -5.67 2.20
CA THR A 121 -16.02 -6.79 1.83
C THR A 121 -16.58 -7.50 0.61
N ASP A 122 -15.70 -8.18 -0.14
CA ASP A 122 -16.11 -9.10 -1.19
C ASP A 122 -16.63 -10.43 -0.63
N GLY A 123 -17.02 -11.35 -1.52
CA GLY A 123 -17.51 -12.69 -1.15
C GLY A 123 -16.45 -13.58 -0.48
N GLU A 124 -15.18 -13.22 -0.57
CA GLU A 124 -14.04 -13.92 0.05
C GLU A 124 -13.59 -13.24 1.36
N GLY A 125 -14.21 -12.12 1.75
CA GLY A 125 -13.91 -11.39 2.98
C GLY A 125 -12.81 -10.35 2.85
N HIS A 126 -12.32 -10.02 1.64
CA HIS A 126 -11.34 -8.96 1.43
C HIS A 126 -12.00 -7.58 1.47
N LEU A 127 -11.33 -6.63 2.10
CA LEU A 127 -11.81 -5.25 2.23
C LEU A 127 -11.90 -4.57 0.86
N GLN A 128 -13.11 -4.18 0.47
CA GLN A 128 -13.39 -3.46 -0.76
C GLN A 128 -13.52 -1.95 -0.54
N GLY A 129 -14.01 -1.56 0.61
CA GLY A 129 -14.17 -0.16 0.98
C GLY A 129 -14.34 0.01 2.48
N MET A 130 -13.91 1.15 2.97
CA MET A 130 -14.08 1.58 4.35
C MET A 130 -14.28 3.09 4.40
N PHE A 131 -15.16 3.54 5.27
CA PHE A 131 -15.36 4.95 5.57
C PHE A 131 -15.39 5.13 7.08
N CYS A 132 -14.78 6.21 7.58
CA CYS A 132 -14.86 6.58 8.98
C CYS A 132 -14.87 8.11 9.16
N CYS A 133 -15.57 8.55 10.19
CA CYS A 133 -15.52 9.93 10.71
C CYS A 133 -15.69 9.91 12.23
N ASP A 134 -15.08 10.85 12.92
CA ASP A 134 -15.25 11.04 14.35
C ASP A 134 -16.18 12.23 14.65
N THR A 135 -16.45 12.44 15.93
CA THR A 135 -17.31 13.54 16.39
C THR A 135 -16.85 14.91 15.88
N GLN A 136 -15.52 15.13 15.82
CA GLN A 136 -15.00 16.41 15.32
C GLN A 136 -15.32 16.59 13.84
N CYS A 137 -15.20 15.53 13.03
CA CYS A 137 -15.57 15.56 11.61
C CYS A 137 -17.04 15.95 11.41
N LEU A 138 -17.94 15.40 12.24
CA LEU A 138 -19.38 15.72 12.18
C LEU A 138 -19.67 17.18 12.56
N LEU A 139 -19.05 17.68 13.63
CA LEU A 139 -19.18 19.08 14.05
C LEU A 139 -18.62 20.05 13.01
N ASP A 140 -17.46 19.74 12.45
CA ASP A 140 -16.85 20.54 11.40
C ASP A 140 -17.71 20.53 10.12
N TYR A 141 -18.33 19.39 9.78
CA TYR A 141 -19.24 19.32 8.65
C TYR A 141 -20.52 20.13 8.87
N GLU A 142 -21.10 20.08 10.05
CA GLU A 142 -22.28 20.89 10.39
C GLU A 142 -21.97 22.38 10.23
N ALA A 143 -20.80 22.82 10.67
CA ALA A 143 -20.38 24.20 10.61
C ALA A 143 -19.93 24.67 9.22
N PHE A 144 -19.20 23.86 8.48
CA PHE A 144 -18.45 24.26 7.27
C PHE A 144 -18.76 23.43 6.02
N GLY A 145 -19.69 22.47 6.07
CA GLY A 145 -19.98 21.51 5.02
C GLY A 145 -20.74 22.05 3.80
N ASP A 146 -20.83 23.36 3.60
CA ASP A 146 -21.45 23.95 2.41
C ASP A 146 -20.70 23.63 1.13
N VAL A 147 -19.37 23.50 1.22
CA VAL A 147 -18.49 23.08 0.13
C VAL A 147 -17.71 21.86 0.58
N VAL A 148 -17.82 20.79 -0.20
CA VAL A 148 -17.07 19.55 0.03
C VAL A 148 -16.13 19.32 -1.14
N VAL A 149 -14.87 19.05 -0.84
CA VAL A 149 -13.85 18.65 -1.79
C VAL A 149 -13.45 17.21 -1.45
N PHE A 150 -13.40 16.35 -2.44
CA PHE A 150 -12.83 15.01 -2.28
C PHE A 150 -12.00 14.64 -3.50
N ASP A 151 -10.94 13.88 -3.26
CA ASP A 151 -10.03 13.39 -4.27
C ASP A 151 -9.31 12.16 -3.73
N SER A 152 -8.91 11.26 -4.61
CA SER A 152 -8.17 10.08 -4.21
C SER A 152 -6.68 10.32 -4.14
N ILE A 153 -6.09 9.95 -3.01
CA ILE A 153 -4.67 10.08 -2.75
C ILE A 153 -4.01 8.70 -2.74
N TYR A 154 -3.08 8.48 -3.66
CA TYR A 154 -2.39 7.20 -3.81
C TYR A 154 -1.21 7.04 -2.86
N LYS A 155 -0.93 5.78 -2.50
CA LYS A 155 0.34 5.34 -1.87
C LYS A 155 0.66 5.96 -0.52
N ILE A 156 -0.32 6.50 0.20
CA ILE A 156 -0.10 7.05 1.54
C ILE A 156 -0.16 5.94 2.61
N ASN A 157 -0.91 4.86 2.35
CA ASN A 157 -1.05 3.76 3.28
C ASN A 157 -0.23 2.54 2.87
N TRP A 158 -0.02 1.63 3.81
CA TRP A 158 0.75 0.40 3.62
C TRP A 158 0.16 -0.53 2.55
N TYR A 159 -1.15 -0.44 2.31
CA TYR A 159 -1.91 -1.30 1.41
C TYR A 159 -1.92 -0.80 -0.03
N ASN A 160 -1.38 0.40 -0.29
CA ASN A 160 -1.50 1.13 -1.55
C ASN A 160 -2.96 1.31 -2.01
N LEU A 161 -3.91 1.25 -1.08
CA LEU A 161 -5.30 1.52 -1.37
C LEU A 161 -5.50 3.03 -1.50
N PRO A 162 -6.29 3.51 -2.47
CA PRO A 162 -6.66 4.91 -2.57
C PRO A 162 -7.34 5.39 -1.29
N LEU A 163 -6.82 6.48 -0.70
CA LEU A 163 -7.43 7.20 0.40
C LEU A 163 -8.24 8.35 -0.17
N VAL A 164 -9.50 8.45 0.20
CA VAL A 164 -10.42 9.50 -0.26
C VAL A 164 -10.84 10.35 0.94
N PRO A 165 -10.13 11.42 1.28
CA PRO A 165 -10.56 12.38 2.29
C PRO A 165 -11.69 13.26 1.76
N PHE A 166 -12.70 13.50 2.59
CA PHE A 166 -13.72 14.51 2.39
C PHE A 166 -13.34 15.73 3.23
N VAL A 167 -13.09 16.84 2.56
CA VAL A 167 -12.54 18.04 3.22
C VAL A 167 -13.32 19.29 2.87
N GLY A 168 -13.22 20.30 3.71
CA GLY A 168 -13.71 21.64 3.46
C GLY A 168 -12.76 22.70 4.00
N VAL A 169 -13.24 23.94 4.11
CA VAL A 169 -12.47 25.09 4.56
C VAL A 169 -13.22 25.82 5.64
N ASN A 170 -12.57 26.09 6.76
CA ASN A 170 -13.14 26.88 7.86
C ASN A 170 -12.99 28.39 7.62
N HIS A 171 -13.53 29.21 8.55
CA HIS A 171 -13.49 30.67 8.47
C HIS A 171 -12.07 31.28 8.46
N HIS A 172 -11.05 30.49 8.84
CA HIS A 172 -9.64 30.90 8.83
C HIS A 172 -8.89 30.41 7.61
N TYR A 173 -9.59 29.93 6.59
CA TYR A 173 -9.02 29.30 5.40
C TYR A 173 -8.19 28.04 5.68
N GLY A 174 -8.37 27.44 6.87
CA GLY A 174 -7.75 26.17 7.21
C GLY A 174 -8.58 24.99 6.69
N THR A 175 -7.91 23.96 6.20
CA THR A 175 -8.56 22.72 5.79
C THR A 175 -9.12 21.98 7.00
N VAL A 176 -10.36 21.55 6.91
CA VAL A 176 -11.05 20.69 7.88
C VAL A 176 -11.44 19.37 7.22
N ILE A 177 -11.42 18.30 7.99
CA ILE A 177 -11.73 16.95 7.49
C ILE A 177 -13.13 16.58 7.96
N PHE A 178 -13.99 16.18 7.03
CA PHE A 178 -15.36 15.73 7.30
C PHE A 178 -15.49 14.21 7.39
N GLY A 179 -14.48 13.47 6.94
CA GLY A 179 -14.40 12.02 6.96
C GLY A 179 -13.35 11.51 6.01
N CYS A 180 -13.03 10.23 6.14
CA CYS A 180 -12.05 9.56 5.30
C CYS A 180 -12.59 8.23 4.79
N GLY A 181 -12.47 8.02 3.47
CA GLY A 181 -12.72 6.74 2.82
C GLY A 181 -11.44 6.05 2.39
N ILE A 182 -11.47 4.74 2.31
CA ILE A 182 -10.47 3.89 1.62
C ILE A 182 -11.26 2.99 0.67
N ILE A 183 -10.78 2.84 -0.55
CA ILE A 183 -11.37 1.98 -1.56
C ILE A 183 -10.32 1.03 -2.13
N SER A 184 -10.74 -0.16 -2.57
CA SER A 184 -9.83 -1.13 -3.20
C SER A 184 -9.54 -0.77 -4.65
N HIS A 185 -10.52 -0.21 -5.34
CA HIS A 185 -10.45 0.17 -6.74
C HIS A 185 -11.15 1.51 -6.97
N GLU A 186 -10.58 2.33 -7.83
CA GLU A 186 -11.20 3.57 -8.31
C GLU A 186 -12.14 3.25 -9.45
N ASN A 187 -13.37 2.93 -9.10
CA ASN A 187 -14.45 2.70 -10.04
C ASN A 187 -15.74 3.38 -9.54
N ILE A 188 -16.69 3.51 -10.42
CA ILE A 188 -17.98 4.17 -10.15
C ILE A 188 -18.67 3.56 -8.92
N GLU A 189 -18.65 2.24 -8.76
CA GLU A 189 -19.33 1.55 -7.66
C GLU A 189 -18.73 1.93 -6.30
N SER A 190 -17.39 2.00 -6.22
CA SER A 190 -16.68 2.40 -5.01
C SER A 190 -16.97 3.84 -4.61
N TYR A 191 -16.96 4.78 -5.55
CA TYR A 191 -17.30 6.18 -5.27
C TYR A 191 -18.77 6.37 -4.93
N VAL A 192 -19.69 5.72 -5.63
CA VAL A 192 -21.10 5.74 -5.29
C VAL A 192 -21.34 5.22 -3.88
N TRP A 193 -20.67 4.14 -3.50
CA TRP A 193 -20.74 3.61 -2.14
C TRP A 193 -20.21 4.62 -1.11
N LEU A 194 -19.05 5.23 -1.32
CA LEU A 194 -18.46 6.23 -0.43
C LEU A 194 -19.37 7.46 -0.26
N LEU A 195 -19.85 8.02 -1.37
CA LEU A 195 -20.74 9.18 -1.36
C LEU A 195 -22.05 8.88 -0.64
N LYS A 196 -22.61 7.68 -0.85
CA LYS A 196 -23.80 7.23 -0.14
C LYS A 196 -23.57 7.16 1.37
N ILE A 197 -22.46 6.57 1.82
CA ILE A 197 -22.13 6.47 3.23
C ILE A 197 -21.87 7.87 3.84
N PHE A 198 -21.15 8.73 3.12
CA PHE A 198 -20.90 10.11 3.54
C PHE A 198 -22.21 10.87 3.73
N THR A 199 -23.17 10.76 2.80
CA THR A 199 -24.47 11.41 2.90
C THR A 199 -25.36 10.79 3.98
N GLU A 200 -25.32 9.47 4.17
CA GLU A 200 -26.03 8.78 5.26
C GLU A 200 -25.53 9.23 6.64
N THR A 201 -24.24 9.48 6.77
CA THR A 201 -23.63 9.93 8.04
C THR A 201 -23.99 11.38 8.36
N ASN A 202 -24.18 12.20 7.33
CA ASN A 202 -24.43 13.65 7.45
C ASN A 202 -25.88 14.00 7.08
N VAL A 203 -26.85 13.25 7.59
CA VAL A 203 -28.29 13.31 7.23
C VAL A 203 -28.91 14.70 7.35
N GLN A 204 -28.38 15.57 8.22
CA GLN A 204 -28.98 16.87 8.53
C GLN A 204 -28.58 17.98 7.56
N LYS A 205 -27.51 17.80 6.76
CA LYS A 205 -26.98 18.82 5.87
C LYS A 205 -26.44 18.22 4.58
N HIS A 206 -26.89 18.78 3.45
CA HIS A 206 -26.32 18.46 2.14
C HIS A 206 -25.37 19.58 1.71
N PRO A 207 -24.24 19.29 1.06
CA PRO A 207 -23.34 20.33 0.56
C PRO A 207 -24.05 21.13 -0.55
N ILE A 208 -23.77 22.42 -0.63
CA ILE A 208 -24.25 23.29 -1.72
C ILE A 208 -23.42 23.06 -2.98
N SER A 209 -22.12 22.81 -2.79
CA SER A 209 -21.18 22.56 -3.88
C SER A 209 -20.25 21.40 -3.54
N VAL A 210 -19.96 20.61 -4.55
CA VAL A 210 -19.01 19.50 -4.47
C VAL A 210 -17.94 19.71 -5.52
N ILE A 211 -16.68 19.57 -5.14
CA ILE A 211 -15.51 19.66 -6.02
C ILE A 211 -14.81 18.29 -6.01
N ALA A 212 -14.66 17.71 -7.17
CA ALA A 212 -13.92 16.47 -7.41
C ALA A 212 -13.01 16.65 -8.62
N ASP A 213 -12.02 15.77 -8.80
CA ASP A 213 -11.19 15.75 -10.02
C ASP A 213 -11.99 15.24 -11.22
N GLU A 214 -11.52 15.57 -12.44
CA GLU A 214 -12.11 15.13 -13.71
C GLU A 214 -11.82 13.63 -14.03
N ASP A 215 -11.84 12.74 -13.07
CA ASP A 215 -11.76 11.31 -13.37
C ASP A 215 -13.14 10.79 -13.79
N LEU A 216 -13.17 10.02 -14.89
CA LEU A 216 -14.39 9.41 -15.43
C LEU A 216 -15.09 8.44 -14.44
N ALA A 217 -14.43 8.07 -13.36
CA ALA A 217 -14.97 7.21 -12.31
C ALA A 217 -15.61 8.01 -11.16
N MET A 218 -15.38 9.31 -11.08
CA MET A 218 -15.99 10.23 -10.11
C MET A 218 -17.18 10.95 -10.76
#